data_698ec936f7a4eb256ab1ff6dc802a065
#
_entry.id   698ec936f7a4eb256ab1ff6dc802a065
#
_cell.length_a   1.000
_cell.length_b   1.000
_cell.length_c   1.000
_cell.angle_alpha   90.00
_cell.angle_beta   90.00
_cell.angle_gamma   90.00
#
_symmetry.space_group_name_H-M   'P 1'
#
loop_
_entity.id
_entity.type
_entity.pdbx_description
1 polymer ?
#
loop_
_entity_poly.entity_id
_entity_poly.type
_entity_poly.pdbx_seq_one_letter_code
_entity_poly.pdbx_strand_id
1 'polypeptide(L)'
;KMASAKIILFTHKKLKDGSFPIVLQIIKDRTRKMISLGHSTTLDQWDIDDNLPNKKHPNYKSLKLLIQKKLIEADKVIIDLDEKGEQYTVDDIVDRLKPAVSNVTVFTYAESLVKRLEKSGKIGNANVYDATLAAFKKYRKEVDLTFHQFTYRVIKDFEESLLGNNKRLNSISVYLRTLRAIYNQAIKDKVAQEKDYPFKDLKIRQETTVKRAISKDDIAKIRNLELVPGSELDKARDYFLFSFNMRGMSFVDVAFLRNRDIVNGRVLYTRKKTGQKFSIKLTDEAKAIIDKYHYNDEPEGFVFQIIDRKGSEYLDYRNALRLTNKKLKTIGEDAGCSIKISTYVSRHSWATIAKRSGIPTAVISEGMGHNSEKTTQIYLDSFENEVI
;
A
#
# COMPACT_ATOMS: atom_id res chain seq x y z
N LYS A 1 5.54 -37.11 23.33
CA LYS A 1 5.60 -36.58 24.72
C LYS A 1 5.55 -35.05 24.68
N MET A 2 4.91 -34.46 25.68
CA MET A 2 4.92 -33.00 25.88
C MET A 2 6.37 -32.50 26.05
N ALA A 3 6.68 -31.34 25.50
CA ALA A 3 7.98 -30.71 25.73
C ALA A 3 8.12 -30.22 27.17
N SER A 4 9.36 -30.06 27.65
CA SER A 4 9.64 -29.49 28.96
C SER A 4 10.61 -28.34 28.86
N ALA A 5 10.40 -27.31 29.68
CA ALA A 5 11.27 -26.16 29.83
C ALA A 5 11.82 -26.06 31.26
N LYS A 6 13.07 -25.70 31.41
CA LYS A 6 13.64 -25.38 32.73
C LYS A 6 14.79 -24.37 32.62
N ILE A 7 14.99 -23.59 33.64
CA ILE A 7 16.16 -22.70 33.74
C ILE A 7 17.29 -23.47 34.45
N ILE A 8 18.50 -23.31 33.94
CA ILE A 8 19.70 -23.90 34.57
C ILE A 8 20.88 -22.92 34.51
N LEU A 9 21.79 -23.06 35.44
CA LEU A 9 23.12 -22.48 35.36
C LEU A 9 24.00 -23.38 34.48
N PHE A 10 24.52 -22.86 33.37
CA PHE A 10 25.28 -23.66 32.42
C PHE A 10 26.77 -23.72 32.81
N THR A 11 27.12 -24.63 33.71
CA THR A 11 28.45 -24.75 34.32
C THR A 11 29.53 -25.26 33.36
N HIS A 12 29.17 -25.83 32.21
CA HIS A 12 30.13 -26.27 31.19
C HIS A 12 30.84 -25.13 30.44
N LYS A 13 30.37 -23.87 30.59
CA LYS A 13 30.93 -22.69 29.93
C LYS A 13 31.19 -21.59 30.97
N LYS A 14 32.43 -21.46 31.42
CA LYS A 14 32.87 -20.37 32.31
C LYS A 14 33.16 -19.12 31.49
N LEU A 15 32.62 -17.98 31.88
CA LEU A 15 32.88 -16.68 31.26
C LEU A 15 34.19 -16.06 31.74
N LYS A 16 34.66 -15.01 31.06
CA LYS A 16 35.93 -14.33 31.39
C LYS A 16 35.98 -13.74 32.82
N ASP A 17 34.82 -13.37 33.35
CA ASP A 17 34.62 -12.82 34.68
C ASP A 17 34.46 -13.90 35.78
N GLY A 18 34.58 -15.17 35.41
CA GLY A 18 34.44 -16.29 36.34
C GLY A 18 33.02 -16.77 36.59
N SER A 19 32.01 -16.09 36.03
CA SER A 19 30.59 -16.46 36.13
C SER A 19 30.19 -17.54 35.11
N PHE A 20 28.99 -18.08 35.28
CA PHE A 20 28.36 -19.05 34.37
C PHE A 20 27.07 -18.49 33.79
N PRO A 21 26.78 -18.69 32.51
CA PRO A 21 25.56 -18.19 31.88
C PRO A 21 24.31 -18.92 32.41
N ILE A 22 23.24 -18.16 32.60
CA ILE A 22 21.91 -18.67 32.90
C ILE A 22 21.20 -18.93 31.58
N VAL A 23 20.70 -20.16 31.37
CA VAL A 23 20.07 -20.58 30.13
C VAL A 23 18.71 -21.23 30.39
N LEU A 24 17.77 -20.99 29.47
CA LEU A 24 16.53 -21.74 29.36
C LEU A 24 16.81 -22.99 28.52
N GLN A 25 16.64 -24.15 29.09
CA GLN A 25 16.77 -25.44 28.45
C GLN A 25 15.38 -25.95 28.09
N ILE A 26 15.21 -26.34 26.82
CA ILE A 26 13.98 -26.94 26.28
C ILE A 26 14.33 -28.33 25.78
N ILE A 27 13.50 -29.32 26.17
CA ILE A 27 13.67 -30.72 25.76
C ILE A 27 12.36 -31.24 25.19
N LYS A 28 12.44 -31.88 24.02
CA LYS A 28 11.35 -32.63 23.40
C LYS A 28 11.94 -33.79 22.59
N ASP A 29 11.37 -34.99 22.72
CA ASP A 29 11.72 -36.18 21.93
C ASP A 29 13.25 -36.44 21.91
N ARG A 30 13.91 -36.36 23.08
CA ARG A 30 15.35 -36.51 23.26
C ARG A 30 16.24 -35.43 22.65
N THR A 31 15.65 -34.44 21.99
CA THR A 31 16.36 -33.27 21.44
C THR A 31 16.38 -32.15 22.48
N ARG A 32 17.55 -31.52 22.66
CA ARG A 32 17.76 -30.45 23.64
C ARG A 32 18.26 -29.18 22.94
N LYS A 33 17.64 -28.04 23.25
CA LYS A 33 18.13 -26.71 22.85
C LYS A 33 18.27 -25.81 24.07
N MET A 34 19.22 -24.86 24.02
CA MET A 34 19.48 -23.89 25.08
C MET A 34 19.37 -22.47 24.53
N ILE A 35 18.67 -21.61 25.25
CA ILE A 35 18.52 -20.19 24.96
C ILE A 35 19.18 -19.41 26.09
N SER A 36 20.16 -18.57 25.77
CA SER A 36 20.77 -17.71 26.78
C SER A 36 19.78 -16.64 27.24
N LEU A 37 19.70 -16.38 28.54
CA LEU A 37 18.91 -15.30 29.12
C LEU A 37 19.66 -13.95 29.12
N GLY A 38 20.93 -13.93 28.67
CA GLY A 38 21.75 -12.72 28.71
C GLY A 38 22.24 -12.34 30.10
N HIS A 39 22.09 -13.25 31.07
CA HIS A 39 22.54 -13.08 32.44
C HIS A 39 23.49 -14.22 32.85
N SER A 40 24.36 -13.93 33.78
CA SER A 40 25.31 -14.90 34.37
C SER A 40 25.41 -14.70 35.89
N THR A 41 25.84 -15.73 36.57
CA THR A 41 26.08 -15.68 38.02
C THR A 41 27.16 -16.70 38.44
N THR A 42 27.65 -16.60 39.65
CA THR A 42 28.61 -17.55 40.24
C THR A 42 27.86 -18.66 40.95
N LEU A 43 28.55 -19.81 41.22
CA LEU A 43 27.94 -20.96 41.86
C LEU A 43 27.47 -20.65 43.30
N ASP A 44 28.19 -19.82 44.03
CA ASP A 44 27.83 -19.40 45.40
C ASP A 44 26.58 -18.49 45.46
N GLN A 45 26.21 -17.88 44.35
CA GLN A 45 25.03 -17.02 44.20
C GLN A 45 23.84 -17.74 43.57
N TRP A 46 23.97 -19.05 43.30
CA TRP A 46 22.94 -19.85 42.64
C TRP A 46 22.49 -21.00 43.55
N ASP A 47 21.19 -21.20 43.60
CA ASP A 47 20.60 -22.38 44.23
C ASP A 47 20.38 -23.45 43.16
N ILE A 48 21.09 -24.57 43.30
CA ILE A 48 21.08 -25.66 42.31
C ILE A 48 19.78 -26.46 42.37
N ASP A 49 19.18 -26.58 43.55
CA ASP A 49 17.97 -27.38 43.75
C ASP A 49 16.75 -26.67 43.19
N ASP A 50 16.61 -25.38 43.49
CA ASP A 50 15.50 -24.54 42.98
C ASP A 50 15.77 -24.00 41.57
N ASN A 51 17.00 -24.07 41.07
CA ASN A 51 17.42 -23.42 39.80
C ASN A 51 17.11 -21.91 39.76
N LEU A 52 17.40 -21.21 40.85
CA LEU A 52 17.14 -19.78 41.06
C LEU A 52 18.37 -19.10 41.69
N PRO A 53 18.53 -17.78 41.53
CA PRO A 53 19.52 -17.03 42.29
C PRO A 53 19.18 -17.07 43.78
N ASN A 54 20.18 -17.14 44.61
CA ASN A 54 20.02 -17.05 46.08
C ASN A 54 20.23 -15.61 46.59
N LYS A 55 20.00 -15.36 47.89
CA LYS A 55 20.06 -14.01 48.49
C LYS A 55 21.43 -13.35 48.41
N LYS A 56 22.52 -14.06 48.10
CA LYS A 56 23.86 -13.50 47.90
C LYS A 56 24.00 -12.78 46.55
N HIS A 57 23.10 -13.04 45.61
CA HIS A 57 23.14 -12.37 44.31
C HIS A 57 22.71 -10.89 44.41
N PRO A 58 23.51 -9.91 43.91
CA PRO A 58 23.21 -8.47 44.03
C PRO A 58 21.83 -8.07 43.57
N ASN A 59 21.39 -8.69 42.48
CA ASN A 59 20.07 -8.41 41.84
C ASN A 59 19.08 -9.57 42.06
N TYR A 60 19.13 -10.22 43.21
CA TYR A 60 18.34 -11.43 43.53
C TYR A 60 16.87 -11.32 43.11
N LYS A 61 16.15 -10.28 43.59
CA LYS A 61 14.72 -10.14 43.36
C LYS A 61 14.38 -9.98 41.86
N SER A 62 15.12 -9.09 41.18
CA SER A 62 14.88 -8.79 39.75
C SER A 62 15.22 -9.99 38.86
N LEU A 63 16.32 -10.69 39.16
CA LEU A 63 16.75 -11.87 38.41
C LEU A 63 15.79 -13.04 38.61
N LYS A 64 15.33 -13.27 39.83
CA LYS A 64 14.33 -14.29 40.17
C LYS A 64 13.03 -14.04 39.39
N LEU A 65 12.53 -12.80 39.36
CA LEU A 65 11.31 -12.42 38.62
C LEU A 65 11.48 -12.61 37.11
N LEU A 66 12.64 -12.22 36.56
CA LEU A 66 12.94 -12.41 35.15
C LEU A 66 12.94 -13.88 34.75
N ILE A 67 13.58 -14.74 35.57
CA ILE A 67 13.64 -16.21 35.39
C ILE A 67 12.23 -16.80 35.40
N GLN A 68 11.42 -16.46 36.40
CA GLN A 68 10.04 -16.92 36.48
C GLN A 68 9.20 -16.49 35.26
N LYS A 69 9.33 -15.23 34.83
CA LYS A 69 8.65 -14.73 33.66
C LYS A 69 9.04 -15.51 32.39
N LYS A 70 10.33 -15.80 32.21
CA LYS A 70 10.84 -16.55 31.04
C LYS A 70 10.38 -18.00 31.03
N LEU A 71 10.28 -18.61 32.20
CA LEU A 71 9.73 -19.97 32.31
C LEU A 71 8.25 -20.01 31.95
N ILE A 72 7.45 -19.08 32.49
CA ILE A 72 6.03 -18.96 32.15
C ILE A 72 5.83 -18.70 30.65
N GLU A 73 6.68 -17.86 30.04
CA GLU A 73 6.62 -17.64 28.56
C GLU A 73 6.88 -18.95 27.80
N ALA A 74 7.84 -19.75 28.24
CA ALA A 74 8.16 -21.05 27.63
C ALA A 74 7.01 -22.05 27.78
N ASP A 75 6.47 -22.17 28.99
CA ASP A 75 5.35 -23.07 29.26
C ASP A 75 4.10 -22.73 28.46
N LYS A 76 3.77 -21.43 28.33
CA LYS A 76 2.66 -20.98 27.48
C LYS A 76 2.85 -21.40 26.02
N VAL A 77 4.04 -21.22 25.45
CA VAL A 77 4.33 -21.63 24.07
C VAL A 77 4.19 -23.14 23.89
N ILE A 78 4.63 -23.93 24.89
CA ILE A 78 4.53 -25.39 24.87
C ILE A 78 3.05 -25.82 24.92
N ILE A 79 2.26 -25.22 25.83
CA ILE A 79 0.83 -25.50 25.97
C ILE A 79 0.08 -25.14 24.68
N ASP A 80 0.31 -23.95 24.11
CA ASP A 80 -0.32 -23.51 22.86
C ASP A 80 -0.03 -24.45 21.67
N LEU A 81 1.17 -25.05 21.66
CA LEU A 81 1.55 -26.01 20.62
C LEU A 81 0.89 -27.39 20.84
N ASP A 82 0.82 -27.85 22.09
CA ASP A 82 0.17 -29.12 22.41
C ASP A 82 -1.36 -29.05 22.19
N GLU A 83 -2.01 -27.93 22.53
CA GLU A 83 -3.46 -27.72 22.31
C GLU A 83 -3.86 -27.74 20.83
N LYS A 84 -2.96 -27.32 19.92
CA LYS A 84 -3.22 -27.35 18.47
C LYS A 84 -3.21 -28.75 17.87
N GLY A 85 -2.72 -29.74 18.60
CA GLY A 85 -2.65 -31.14 18.16
C GLY A 85 -1.73 -31.40 16.96
N GLU A 86 -0.93 -30.42 16.55
CA GLU A 86 0.04 -30.54 15.47
C GLU A 86 1.36 -31.12 15.99
N GLN A 87 2.09 -31.87 15.15
CA GLN A 87 3.45 -32.27 15.48
C GLN A 87 4.37 -31.07 15.43
N TYR A 88 5.12 -30.82 16.50
CA TYR A 88 6.08 -29.72 16.58
C TYR A 88 7.42 -30.21 17.14
N THR A 89 8.49 -29.52 16.83
CA THR A 89 9.87 -29.79 17.23
C THR A 89 10.35 -28.83 18.33
N VAL A 90 11.52 -29.08 18.89
CA VAL A 90 12.18 -28.14 19.82
C VAL A 90 12.48 -26.81 19.11
N ASP A 91 12.81 -26.86 17.80
CA ASP A 91 13.10 -25.64 17.03
C ASP A 91 11.87 -24.76 16.88
N ASP A 92 10.67 -25.33 16.71
CA ASP A 92 9.42 -24.57 16.66
C ASP A 92 9.14 -23.82 17.99
N ILE A 93 9.47 -24.43 19.13
CA ILE A 93 9.37 -23.77 20.45
C ILE A 93 10.40 -22.63 20.53
N VAL A 94 11.66 -22.91 20.19
CA VAL A 94 12.76 -21.94 20.23
C VAL A 94 12.46 -20.73 19.33
N ASP A 95 11.93 -20.94 18.14
CA ASP A 95 11.61 -19.87 17.20
C ASP A 95 10.44 -18.98 17.69
N ARG A 96 9.49 -19.56 18.44
CA ARG A 96 8.42 -18.79 19.09
C ARG A 96 8.89 -18.05 20.35
N LEU A 97 9.89 -18.57 21.03
CA LEU A 97 10.48 -17.96 22.24
C LEU A 97 11.56 -16.92 21.94
N LYS A 98 12.22 -17.04 20.79
CA LYS A 98 13.11 -15.97 20.34
C LYS A 98 12.25 -14.73 20.16
N PRO A 99 12.57 -13.60 20.84
CA PRO A 99 11.94 -12.36 20.47
C PRO A 99 12.17 -12.20 18.98
N ALA A 100 11.12 -11.96 18.21
CA ALA A 100 11.24 -11.55 16.82
C ALA A 100 11.86 -10.14 16.80
N VAL A 101 13.07 -10.01 17.31
CA VAL A 101 13.92 -8.85 17.03
C VAL A 101 14.57 -9.16 15.70
N SER A 102 13.80 -9.01 14.65
CA SER A 102 14.43 -8.80 13.36
C SER A 102 15.23 -7.51 13.51
N ASN A 103 16.54 -7.56 13.29
CA ASN A 103 17.39 -6.38 13.16
C ASN A 103 16.95 -5.52 11.95
N VAL A 104 15.84 -5.88 11.31
CA VAL A 104 15.25 -5.19 10.18
C VAL A 104 14.53 -3.95 10.70
N THR A 105 15.02 -2.81 10.30
CA THR A 105 14.46 -1.51 10.63
C THR A 105 13.31 -1.15 9.69
N VAL A 106 12.53 -0.16 10.07
CA VAL A 106 11.35 0.27 9.30
C VAL A 106 11.74 0.75 7.90
N PHE A 107 12.81 1.54 7.78
CA PHE A 107 13.25 2.04 6.47
C PHE A 107 13.74 0.92 5.57
N THR A 108 14.65 0.09 6.08
CA THR A 108 15.19 -1.06 5.33
C THR A 108 14.08 -2.01 4.86
N TYR A 109 13.09 -2.27 5.71
CA TYR A 109 11.95 -3.11 5.35
C TYR A 109 11.07 -2.45 4.28
N ALA A 110 10.75 -1.16 4.45
CA ALA A 110 9.94 -0.42 3.48
C ALA A 110 10.60 -0.35 2.10
N GLU A 111 11.92 -0.14 2.03
CA GLU A 111 12.71 -0.19 0.78
C GLU A 111 12.61 -1.57 0.12
N SER A 112 12.66 -2.64 0.91
CA SER A 112 12.49 -3.99 0.38
C SER A 112 11.10 -4.21 -0.22
N LEU A 113 10.06 -3.63 0.41
CA LEU A 113 8.69 -3.66 -0.12
C LEU A 113 8.56 -2.88 -1.43
N VAL A 114 9.17 -1.70 -1.52
CA VAL A 114 9.21 -0.91 -2.76
C VAL A 114 9.80 -1.74 -3.89
N LYS A 115 10.98 -2.33 -3.69
CA LYS A 115 11.63 -3.21 -4.68
C LYS A 115 10.76 -4.42 -5.07
N ARG A 116 10.07 -5.04 -4.10
CA ARG A 116 9.13 -6.15 -4.39
C ARG A 116 7.96 -5.70 -5.26
N LEU A 117 7.41 -4.51 -4.99
CA LEU A 117 6.31 -3.93 -5.77
C LEU A 117 6.76 -3.59 -7.20
N GLU A 118 7.94 -3.00 -7.37
CA GLU A 118 8.53 -2.73 -8.69
C GLU A 118 8.73 -4.01 -9.49
N LYS A 119 9.36 -5.02 -8.90
CA LYS A 119 9.59 -6.32 -9.54
C LYS A 119 8.29 -7.03 -9.93
N SER A 120 7.20 -6.81 -9.19
CA SER A 120 5.87 -7.35 -9.52
C SER A 120 5.07 -6.49 -10.51
N GLY A 121 5.66 -5.46 -11.10
CA GLY A 121 5.01 -4.54 -12.06
C GLY A 121 4.02 -3.56 -11.42
N LYS A 122 3.93 -3.50 -10.09
CA LYS A 122 3.02 -2.59 -9.36
C LYS A 122 3.65 -1.21 -9.13
N ILE A 123 4.18 -0.62 -10.21
CA ILE A 123 4.98 0.62 -10.16
C ILE A 123 4.23 1.78 -9.50
N GLY A 124 2.91 1.92 -9.76
CA GLY A 124 2.10 2.97 -9.13
C GLY A 124 2.08 2.87 -7.60
N ASN A 125 1.98 1.65 -7.06
CA ASN A 125 2.03 1.42 -5.61
C ASN A 125 3.45 1.63 -5.08
N ALA A 126 4.47 1.15 -5.78
CA ALA A 126 5.88 1.36 -5.43
C ALA A 126 6.18 2.86 -5.23
N ASN A 127 5.76 3.70 -6.18
CA ASN A 127 5.94 5.16 -6.08
C ASN A 127 5.24 5.79 -4.87
N VAL A 128 4.05 5.29 -4.47
CA VAL A 128 3.36 5.78 -3.26
C VAL A 128 4.10 5.39 -2.00
N TYR A 129 4.61 4.15 -1.94
CA TYR A 129 5.40 3.66 -0.81
C TYR A 129 6.72 4.43 -0.69
N ASP A 130 7.43 4.62 -1.81
CA ASP A 130 8.69 5.36 -1.87
C ASP A 130 8.49 6.83 -1.44
N ALA A 131 7.50 7.53 -1.99
CA ALA A 131 7.18 8.91 -1.60
C ALA A 131 6.80 9.03 -0.12
N THR A 132 6.11 8.02 0.45
CA THR A 132 5.78 7.97 1.86
C THR A 132 7.03 7.77 2.70
N LEU A 133 7.88 6.83 2.30
CA LEU A 133 9.15 6.56 2.97
C LEU A 133 10.06 7.78 2.95
N ALA A 134 10.20 8.44 1.80
CA ALA A 134 10.98 9.68 1.68
C ALA A 134 10.48 10.79 2.60
N ALA A 135 9.15 10.98 2.70
CA ALA A 135 8.56 11.95 3.63
C ALA A 135 8.83 11.58 5.10
N PHE A 136 8.75 10.31 5.44
CA PHE A 136 9.00 9.82 6.80
C PHE A 136 10.48 9.88 7.18
N LYS A 137 11.39 9.52 6.27
CA LYS A 137 12.85 9.68 6.42
C LYS A 137 13.21 11.14 6.69
N LYS A 138 12.69 12.06 5.87
CA LYS A 138 12.91 13.50 6.06
C LYS A 138 12.47 13.98 7.44
N TYR A 139 11.27 13.56 7.90
CA TYR A 139 10.79 13.87 9.25
C TYR A 139 11.73 13.32 10.33
N ARG A 140 12.21 12.11 10.15
CA ARG A 140 13.13 11.43 11.09
C ARG A 140 14.58 11.89 10.97
N LYS A 141 14.91 12.85 10.08
CA LYS A 141 16.28 13.29 9.78
C LYS A 141 17.21 12.13 9.43
N GLU A 142 16.70 11.20 8.61
CA GLU A 142 17.37 9.96 8.16
C GLU A 142 17.70 8.96 9.30
N VAL A 143 17.25 9.21 10.52
CA VAL A 143 17.45 8.27 11.65
C VAL A 143 16.38 7.17 11.58
N ASP A 144 16.82 5.95 11.23
CA ASP A 144 15.95 4.77 11.15
C ASP A 144 15.52 4.30 12.55
N LEU A 145 14.53 3.41 12.61
CA LEU A 145 14.00 2.88 13.86
C LEU A 145 13.56 1.42 13.68
N THR A 146 13.58 0.67 14.77
CA THR A 146 13.01 -0.68 14.80
C THR A 146 11.49 -0.63 14.84
N PHE A 147 10.81 -1.72 14.46
CA PHE A 147 9.35 -1.80 14.56
C PHE A 147 8.80 -1.63 15.98
N HIS A 148 9.58 -2.01 17.00
CA HIS A 148 9.24 -1.77 18.42
C HIS A 148 9.27 -0.27 18.77
N GLN A 149 10.19 0.50 18.17
CA GLN A 149 10.28 1.96 18.37
C GLN A 149 9.26 2.73 17.51
N PHE A 150 8.61 2.08 16.56
CA PHE A 150 7.58 2.68 15.70
C PHE A 150 6.23 2.74 16.42
N THR A 151 6.13 3.65 17.39
CA THR A 151 4.99 3.78 18.31
C THR A 151 3.91 4.71 17.76
N TYR A 152 2.72 4.68 18.40
CA TYR A 152 1.63 5.64 18.14
C TYR A 152 2.13 7.09 18.23
N ARG A 153 2.98 7.41 19.21
CA ARG A 153 3.53 8.76 19.38
C ARG A 153 4.34 9.19 18.17
N VAL A 154 5.22 8.35 17.66
CA VAL A 154 6.02 8.64 16.45
C VAL A 154 5.13 8.95 15.25
N ILE A 155 4.00 8.24 15.10
CA ILE A 155 3.07 8.46 13.99
C ILE A 155 2.32 9.78 14.17
N LYS A 156 1.91 10.12 15.39
CA LYS A 156 1.22 11.37 15.71
C LYS A 156 2.13 12.58 15.51
N ASP A 157 3.36 12.52 15.98
CA ASP A 157 4.34 13.58 15.80
C ASP A 157 4.67 13.79 14.30
N PHE A 158 4.68 12.70 13.50
CA PHE A 158 4.81 12.80 12.04
C PHE A 158 3.58 13.47 11.41
N GLU A 159 2.36 13.08 11.79
CA GLU A 159 1.11 13.72 11.33
C GLU A 159 1.13 15.22 11.63
N GLU A 160 1.47 15.61 12.87
CA GLU A 160 1.56 17.01 13.33
C GLU A 160 2.63 17.80 12.57
N SER A 161 3.79 17.20 12.32
CA SER A 161 4.84 17.79 11.49
C SER A 161 4.37 18.07 10.05
N LEU A 162 3.58 17.15 9.45
CA LEU A 162 3.03 17.35 8.12
C LEU A 162 1.97 18.47 8.11
N LEU A 163 1.13 18.55 9.14
CA LEU A 163 0.14 19.62 9.31
C LEU A 163 0.84 20.97 9.47
N GLY A 164 1.86 21.07 10.31
CA GLY A 164 2.67 22.28 10.50
C GLY A 164 3.37 22.75 9.22
N ASN A 165 3.66 21.84 8.30
CA ASN A 165 4.17 22.14 6.97
C ASN A 165 3.07 22.39 5.91
N ASN A 166 1.85 22.68 6.31
CA ASN A 166 0.69 22.96 5.45
C ASN A 166 0.39 21.87 4.41
N LYS A 167 0.67 20.61 4.72
CA LYS A 167 0.28 19.48 3.86
C LYS A 167 -1.24 19.29 3.93
N ARG A 168 -1.87 19.03 2.76
CA ARG A 168 -3.30 18.76 2.69
C ARG A 168 -3.65 17.46 3.41
N LEU A 169 -4.76 17.44 4.17
CA LEU A 169 -5.22 16.27 4.94
C LEU A 169 -5.29 14.99 4.11
N ASN A 170 -5.77 15.06 2.87
CA ASN A 170 -5.82 13.89 2.01
C ASN A 170 -4.43 13.33 1.63
N SER A 171 -3.41 14.20 1.54
CA SER A 171 -2.02 13.73 1.32
C SER A 171 -1.46 13.07 2.58
N ILE A 172 -1.72 13.66 3.75
CA ILE A 172 -1.36 13.08 5.06
C ILE A 172 -2.03 11.71 5.23
N SER A 173 -3.32 11.61 4.90
CA SER A 173 -4.07 10.36 4.93
C SER A 173 -3.44 9.26 4.05
N VAL A 174 -2.90 9.60 2.87
CA VAL A 174 -2.16 8.64 2.03
C VAL A 174 -0.92 8.15 2.74
N TYR A 175 -0.10 9.05 3.30
CA TYR A 175 1.11 8.66 4.02
C TYR A 175 0.82 7.75 5.21
N LEU A 176 -0.15 8.12 6.06
CA LEU A 176 -0.51 7.32 7.24
C LEU A 176 -1.07 5.93 6.87
N ARG A 177 -1.91 5.85 5.83
CA ARG A 177 -2.41 4.56 5.32
C ARG A 177 -1.31 3.69 4.74
N THR A 178 -0.33 4.29 4.08
CA THR A 178 0.82 3.56 3.51
C THR A 178 1.72 3.04 4.63
N LEU A 179 2.03 3.86 5.66
CA LEU A 179 2.79 3.39 6.83
C LEU A 179 2.06 2.25 7.56
N ARG A 180 0.73 2.34 7.68
CA ARG A 180 -0.09 1.26 8.22
C ARG A 180 -0.01 -0.02 7.38
N ALA A 181 -0.03 0.11 6.05
CA ALA A 181 0.10 -1.03 5.15
C ALA A 181 1.49 -1.67 5.24
N ILE A 182 2.56 -0.88 5.38
CA ILE A 182 3.94 -1.36 5.61
C ILE A 182 3.99 -2.15 6.92
N TYR A 183 3.44 -1.61 8.01
CA TYR A 183 3.42 -2.29 9.31
C TYR A 183 2.62 -3.60 9.28
N ASN A 184 1.44 -3.59 8.68
CA ASN A 184 0.61 -4.78 8.51
C ASN A 184 1.33 -5.88 7.70
N GLN A 185 2.07 -5.49 6.68
CA GLN A 185 2.87 -6.45 5.91
C GLN A 185 4.06 -6.98 6.73
N ALA A 186 4.68 -6.14 7.55
CA ALA A 186 5.76 -6.55 8.45
C ALA A 186 5.28 -7.57 9.50
N ILE A 187 4.03 -7.44 10.00
CA ILE A 187 3.42 -8.46 10.88
C ILE A 187 3.26 -9.79 10.14
N LYS A 188 2.71 -9.76 8.90
CA LYS A 188 2.54 -10.98 8.08
C LYS A 188 3.87 -11.65 7.76
N ASP A 189 4.90 -10.86 7.49
CA ASP A 189 6.27 -11.34 7.21
C ASP A 189 7.03 -11.69 8.51
N LYS A 190 6.37 -11.65 9.70
CA LYS A 190 6.95 -11.93 11.04
C LYS A 190 8.15 -11.04 11.40
N VAL A 191 8.23 -9.83 10.82
CA VAL A 191 9.26 -8.83 11.10
C VAL A 191 8.83 -7.90 12.23
N ALA A 192 7.52 -7.62 12.36
CA ALA A 192 6.92 -6.86 13.44
C ALA A 192 5.97 -7.73 14.28
N GLN A 193 5.75 -7.33 15.53
CA GLN A 193 4.83 -8.02 16.44
C GLN A 193 3.49 -7.31 16.51
N GLU A 194 2.39 -8.09 16.50
CA GLU A 194 1.03 -7.55 16.57
C GLU A 194 0.76 -6.82 17.90
N LYS A 195 1.36 -7.26 19.01
CA LYS A 195 1.23 -6.61 20.32
C LYS A 195 1.73 -5.16 20.33
N ASP A 196 2.66 -4.82 19.43
CA ASP A 196 3.27 -3.48 19.31
C ASP A 196 2.57 -2.63 18.23
N TYR A 197 1.37 -3.04 17.74
CA TYR A 197 0.67 -2.40 16.64
C TYR A 197 0.26 -0.95 16.94
N PRO A 198 0.86 0.04 16.27
CA PRO A 198 0.72 1.45 16.66
C PRO A 198 -0.51 2.15 16.04
N PHE A 199 -1.24 1.47 15.15
CA PHE A 199 -2.37 2.09 14.41
C PHE A 199 -3.75 1.76 15.01
N LYS A 200 -3.81 1.05 16.14
CA LYS A 200 -5.08 0.58 16.74
C LYS A 200 -6.05 1.74 16.96
N ASP A 201 -5.57 2.81 17.58
CA ASP A 201 -6.39 3.96 17.98
C ASP A 201 -6.23 5.17 17.04
N LEU A 202 -5.50 4.99 15.92
CA LEU A 202 -5.23 6.07 14.98
C LEU A 202 -6.43 6.31 14.05
N LYS A 203 -7.10 7.44 14.22
CA LYS A 203 -8.13 7.92 13.28
C LYS A 203 -7.49 8.70 12.15
N ILE A 204 -7.47 8.12 10.94
CA ILE A 204 -6.94 8.78 9.74
C ILE A 204 -8.06 9.63 9.11
N ARG A 205 -7.92 10.96 9.22
CA ARG A 205 -8.90 11.92 8.70
C ARG A 205 -8.79 12.06 7.18
N GLN A 206 -9.93 12.32 6.55
CA GLN A 206 -10.03 12.65 5.13
C GLN A 206 -11.00 13.80 4.94
N GLU A 207 -10.72 14.65 3.97
CA GLU A 207 -11.63 15.69 3.49
C GLU A 207 -12.35 15.21 2.24
N THR A 208 -13.62 15.55 2.13
CA THR A 208 -14.35 15.42 0.87
C THR A 208 -13.72 16.35 -0.18
N THR A 209 -13.46 15.80 -1.35
CA THR A 209 -12.94 16.60 -2.47
C THR A 209 -14.10 17.15 -3.30
N VAL A 210 -13.93 18.38 -3.78
CA VAL A 210 -14.88 18.99 -4.72
C VAL A 210 -15.02 18.10 -5.96
N LYS A 211 -16.25 17.88 -6.40
CA LYS A 211 -16.56 17.14 -7.62
C LYS A 211 -15.97 17.84 -8.82
N ARG A 212 -15.49 17.06 -9.79
CA ARG A 212 -14.77 17.58 -10.97
C ARG A 212 -15.46 17.19 -12.27
N ALA A 213 -16.79 17.23 -12.28
CA ALA A 213 -17.56 17.02 -13.50
C ALA A 213 -17.81 18.36 -14.20
N ILE A 214 -17.85 18.33 -15.52
CA ILE A 214 -18.33 19.43 -16.39
C ILE A 214 -19.64 19.03 -17.04
N SER A 215 -20.36 20.03 -17.53
CA SER A 215 -21.65 19.84 -18.16
C SER A 215 -21.54 19.20 -19.55
N LYS A 216 -22.69 18.76 -20.10
CA LYS A 216 -22.77 18.26 -21.47
C LYS A 216 -22.41 19.38 -22.49
N ASP A 217 -22.78 20.64 -22.18
CA ASP A 217 -22.46 21.79 -23.00
C ASP A 217 -20.97 22.11 -23.01
N ASP A 218 -20.29 21.97 -21.85
CA ASP A 218 -18.84 22.14 -21.82
C ASP A 218 -18.10 21.04 -22.60
N ILE A 219 -18.61 19.79 -22.59
CA ILE A 219 -18.08 18.72 -23.46
C ILE A 219 -18.25 19.13 -24.93
N ALA A 220 -19.41 19.71 -25.31
CA ALA A 220 -19.67 20.19 -26.71
C ALA A 220 -18.73 21.35 -27.06
N LYS A 221 -18.49 22.32 -26.17
CA LYS A 221 -17.54 23.42 -26.41
C LYS A 221 -16.11 22.88 -26.62
N ILE A 222 -15.66 21.95 -25.79
CA ILE A 222 -14.33 21.31 -25.95
C ILE A 222 -14.23 20.59 -27.28
N ARG A 223 -15.29 19.86 -27.69
CA ARG A 223 -15.37 19.17 -28.98
C ARG A 223 -15.21 20.10 -30.15
N ASN A 224 -15.93 21.23 -30.13
CA ASN A 224 -16.03 22.18 -31.24
C ASN A 224 -14.91 23.24 -31.24
N LEU A 225 -13.97 23.18 -30.29
CA LEU A 225 -12.87 24.13 -30.24
C LEU A 225 -12.00 24.02 -31.49
N GLU A 226 -11.77 25.13 -32.16
CA GLU A 226 -10.89 25.19 -33.32
C GLU A 226 -9.44 25.03 -32.88
N LEU A 227 -8.81 23.93 -33.26
CA LEU A 227 -7.43 23.59 -32.94
C LEU A 227 -6.69 23.22 -34.23
N VAL A 228 -5.38 23.50 -34.25
CA VAL A 228 -4.54 23.07 -35.38
C VAL A 228 -4.49 21.55 -35.41
N PRO A 229 -4.93 20.91 -36.51
CA PRO A 229 -4.95 19.45 -36.63
C PRO A 229 -3.57 18.83 -36.35
N GLY A 230 -3.53 17.76 -35.60
CA GLY A 230 -2.29 17.04 -35.19
C GLY A 230 -1.45 17.76 -34.16
N SER A 231 -1.84 18.96 -33.69
CA SER A 231 -1.15 19.65 -32.62
C SER A 231 -1.26 18.90 -31.27
N GLU A 232 -0.41 19.22 -30.33
CA GLU A 232 -0.49 18.64 -29.00
C GLU A 232 -1.77 18.99 -28.23
N LEU A 233 -2.41 20.13 -28.55
CA LEU A 233 -3.74 20.48 -28.03
C LEU A 233 -4.80 19.58 -28.65
N ASP A 234 -4.76 19.41 -29.93
CA ASP A 234 -5.70 18.55 -30.69
C ASP A 234 -5.64 17.08 -30.18
N LYS A 235 -4.42 16.56 -30.03
CA LYS A 235 -4.22 15.21 -29.43
C LYS A 235 -4.78 15.12 -28.01
N ALA A 236 -4.52 16.12 -27.16
CA ALA A 236 -5.01 16.11 -25.79
C ALA A 236 -6.54 16.16 -25.71
N ARG A 237 -7.19 16.94 -26.59
CA ARG A 237 -8.65 16.97 -26.76
C ARG A 237 -9.19 15.59 -27.16
N ASP A 238 -8.59 14.98 -28.17
CA ASP A 238 -9.03 13.68 -28.67
C ASP A 238 -8.90 12.58 -27.60
N TYR A 239 -7.82 12.54 -26.84
CA TYR A 239 -7.68 11.59 -25.71
C TYR A 239 -8.74 11.81 -24.64
N PHE A 240 -9.09 13.07 -24.35
CA PHE A 240 -10.13 13.41 -23.40
C PHE A 240 -11.52 12.96 -23.89
N LEU A 241 -11.87 13.28 -25.14
CA LEU A 241 -13.14 12.91 -25.75
C LEU A 241 -13.26 11.38 -25.94
N PHE A 242 -12.19 10.73 -26.37
CA PHE A 242 -12.15 9.27 -26.43
C PHE A 242 -12.41 8.63 -25.06
N SER A 243 -11.70 9.10 -24.03
CA SER A 243 -11.94 8.65 -22.66
C SER A 243 -13.40 8.85 -22.24
N PHE A 244 -13.99 10.01 -22.53
CA PHE A 244 -15.39 10.32 -22.21
C PHE A 244 -16.34 9.34 -22.91
N ASN A 245 -16.20 9.14 -24.22
CA ASN A 245 -17.01 8.22 -25.01
C ASN A 245 -16.85 6.75 -24.60
N MET A 246 -15.69 6.40 -24.03
CA MET A 246 -15.41 5.07 -23.48
C MET A 246 -15.74 4.97 -21.98
N ARG A 247 -16.87 5.55 -21.55
CA ARG A 247 -17.39 5.52 -20.16
C ARG A 247 -16.39 6.01 -19.11
N GLY A 248 -15.58 7.00 -19.47
CA GLY A 248 -14.54 7.53 -18.61
C GLY A 248 -13.37 6.55 -18.43
N MET A 249 -12.95 5.90 -19.51
CA MET A 249 -11.74 5.07 -19.54
C MET A 249 -10.55 5.85 -18.98
N SER A 250 -9.79 5.26 -18.07
CA SER A 250 -8.67 5.98 -17.45
C SER A 250 -7.54 6.21 -18.46
N PHE A 251 -6.81 7.32 -18.34
CA PHE A 251 -5.75 7.66 -19.29
C PHE A 251 -4.66 6.56 -19.39
N VAL A 252 -4.42 5.81 -18.32
CA VAL A 252 -3.52 4.67 -18.40
C VAL A 252 -4.07 3.57 -19.31
N ASP A 253 -5.38 3.32 -19.30
CA ASP A 253 -6.00 2.31 -20.17
C ASP A 253 -6.03 2.80 -21.61
N VAL A 254 -6.25 4.12 -21.85
CA VAL A 254 -6.12 4.75 -23.18
C VAL A 254 -4.70 4.60 -23.72
N ALA A 255 -3.69 4.92 -22.92
CA ALA A 255 -2.28 4.86 -23.34
C ALA A 255 -1.81 3.44 -23.69
N PHE A 256 -2.35 2.43 -23.04
CA PHE A 256 -1.98 1.04 -23.27
C PHE A 256 -2.96 0.26 -24.16
N LEU A 257 -3.95 0.93 -24.76
CA LEU A 257 -4.91 0.31 -25.68
C LEU A 257 -4.20 -0.16 -26.95
N ARG A 258 -4.45 -1.41 -27.36
CA ARG A 258 -3.84 -2.02 -28.54
C ARG A 258 -4.83 -2.22 -29.66
N ASN A 259 -4.36 -2.34 -30.88
CA ASN A 259 -5.22 -2.56 -32.05
C ASN A 259 -6.04 -3.86 -31.88
N ARG A 260 -5.48 -4.93 -31.34
CA ARG A 260 -6.19 -6.19 -31.04
C ARG A 260 -7.35 -6.04 -30.05
N ASP A 261 -7.39 -4.95 -29.28
CA ASP A 261 -8.45 -4.68 -28.33
C ASP A 261 -9.69 -4.09 -29.00
N ILE A 262 -9.59 -3.73 -30.29
CA ILE A 262 -10.68 -3.22 -31.13
C ILE A 262 -11.26 -4.37 -31.95
N VAL A 263 -12.43 -4.88 -31.54
CA VAL A 263 -13.04 -6.06 -32.17
C VAL A 263 -14.52 -5.82 -32.42
N ASN A 264 -14.98 -6.00 -33.67
CA ASN A 264 -16.38 -5.91 -34.05
C ASN A 264 -17.11 -4.64 -33.55
N GLY A 265 -16.46 -3.50 -33.70
CA GLY A 265 -17.03 -2.21 -33.28
C GLY A 265 -17.10 -2.03 -31.75
N ARG A 266 -16.30 -2.77 -31.03
CA ARG A 266 -16.20 -2.69 -29.56
C ARG A 266 -14.74 -2.58 -29.10
N VAL A 267 -14.52 -1.92 -27.99
CA VAL A 267 -13.26 -1.93 -27.25
C VAL A 267 -13.33 -3.01 -26.16
N LEU A 268 -12.47 -4.01 -26.27
CA LEU A 268 -12.33 -5.11 -25.30
C LEU A 268 -11.03 -4.92 -24.54
N TYR A 269 -11.08 -4.49 -23.29
CA TYR A 269 -9.83 -4.28 -22.54
C TYR A 269 -9.93 -4.73 -21.07
N THR A 270 -8.79 -4.98 -20.47
CA THR A 270 -8.67 -5.26 -19.04
C THR A 270 -8.13 -4.01 -18.34
N ARG A 271 -8.93 -3.46 -17.44
CA ARG A 271 -8.54 -2.26 -16.68
C ARG A 271 -7.28 -2.48 -15.85
N LYS A 272 -6.23 -1.74 -16.13
CA LYS A 272 -4.93 -1.91 -15.48
C LYS A 272 -4.96 -1.76 -13.95
N LYS A 273 -5.85 -0.91 -13.43
CA LYS A 273 -5.93 -0.65 -11.98
C LYS A 273 -6.61 -1.79 -11.20
N THR A 274 -7.59 -2.47 -11.78
CA THR A 274 -8.48 -3.41 -11.04
C THR A 274 -8.51 -4.81 -11.63
N GLY A 275 -7.95 -5.03 -12.82
CA GLY A 275 -8.01 -6.30 -13.52
C GLY A 275 -9.40 -6.66 -14.09
N GLN A 276 -10.35 -5.74 -14.03
CA GLN A 276 -11.69 -5.96 -14.54
C GLN A 276 -11.72 -5.87 -16.07
N LYS A 277 -12.45 -6.78 -16.70
CA LYS A 277 -12.65 -6.80 -18.16
C LYS A 277 -13.82 -5.93 -18.56
N PHE A 278 -13.65 -5.19 -19.65
CA PHE A 278 -14.66 -4.34 -20.25
C PHE A 278 -14.90 -4.68 -21.70
N SER A 279 -16.16 -4.51 -22.13
CA SER A 279 -16.58 -4.57 -23.51
C SER A 279 -17.47 -3.35 -23.76
N ILE A 280 -16.93 -2.34 -24.43
CA ILE A 280 -17.62 -1.06 -24.67
C ILE A 280 -17.84 -0.89 -26.15
N LYS A 281 -19.10 -0.66 -26.57
CA LYS A 281 -19.42 -0.33 -27.99
C LYS A 281 -18.80 1.01 -28.34
N LEU A 282 -18.10 1.08 -29.47
CA LEU A 282 -17.60 2.33 -30.01
C LEU A 282 -18.76 3.24 -30.43
N THR A 283 -18.70 4.50 -30.02
CA THR A 283 -19.52 5.57 -30.62
C THR A 283 -18.86 6.00 -31.92
N ASP A 284 -19.64 6.65 -32.82
CA ASP A 284 -19.11 7.16 -34.10
C ASP A 284 -17.96 8.13 -33.88
N GLU A 285 -18.07 8.98 -32.84
CA GLU A 285 -17.00 9.92 -32.47
C GLU A 285 -15.73 9.17 -31.97
N ALA A 286 -15.87 8.15 -31.14
CA ALA A 286 -14.71 7.37 -30.67
C ALA A 286 -14.06 6.61 -31.82
N LYS A 287 -14.86 6.12 -32.79
CA LYS A 287 -14.35 5.48 -33.99
C LYS A 287 -13.58 6.49 -34.86
N ALA A 288 -14.13 7.66 -35.12
CA ALA A 288 -13.46 8.71 -35.89
C ALA A 288 -12.12 9.13 -35.24
N ILE A 289 -12.06 9.18 -33.91
CA ILE A 289 -10.80 9.43 -33.19
C ILE A 289 -9.81 8.29 -33.41
N ILE A 290 -10.20 7.01 -33.28
CA ILE A 290 -9.31 5.88 -33.56
C ILE A 290 -8.79 5.95 -35.00
N ASP A 291 -9.67 6.14 -35.97
CA ASP A 291 -9.34 6.20 -37.41
C ASP A 291 -8.30 7.31 -37.68
N LYS A 292 -8.40 8.45 -37.00
CA LYS A 292 -7.42 9.56 -37.08
C LYS A 292 -6.01 9.18 -36.63
N TYR A 293 -5.89 8.25 -35.67
CA TYR A 293 -4.60 7.79 -35.08
C TYR A 293 -4.14 6.45 -35.64
N HIS A 294 -4.93 5.84 -36.51
CA HIS A 294 -4.57 4.56 -37.11
C HIS A 294 -3.29 4.67 -37.91
N TYR A 295 -2.25 3.95 -37.47
CA TYR A 295 -0.92 3.97 -38.06
C TYR A 295 -0.61 2.68 -38.82
N ASN A 296 -0.99 1.54 -38.26
CA ASN A 296 -0.81 0.22 -38.88
C ASN A 296 -1.79 -0.79 -38.28
N ASP A 297 -1.92 -1.94 -38.95
CA ASP A 297 -2.79 -3.05 -38.54
C ASP A 297 -2.12 -4.05 -37.58
N GLU A 298 -0.94 -3.71 -37.01
CA GLU A 298 -0.26 -4.61 -36.08
C GLU A 298 -1.09 -4.85 -34.82
N PRO A 299 -1.52 -6.07 -34.52
CA PRO A 299 -2.40 -6.35 -33.38
C PRO A 299 -1.80 -5.88 -32.03
N GLU A 300 -0.48 -5.96 -31.89
CA GLU A 300 0.26 -5.54 -30.68
C GLU A 300 0.62 -4.04 -30.67
N GLY A 301 0.37 -3.33 -31.78
CA GLY A 301 0.56 -1.88 -31.89
C GLY A 301 -0.40 -1.13 -30.96
N PHE A 302 0.04 0.01 -30.41
CA PHE A 302 -0.82 0.88 -29.62
C PHE A 302 -1.74 1.71 -30.53
N VAL A 303 -3.03 1.83 -30.18
CA VAL A 303 -4.00 2.66 -30.89
C VAL A 303 -3.56 4.12 -30.91
N PHE A 304 -3.07 4.60 -29.78
CA PHE A 304 -2.53 5.95 -29.63
C PHE A 304 -1.02 5.87 -29.41
N GLN A 305 -0.25 6.65 -30.15
CA GLN A 305 1.22 6.72 -30.02
C GLN A 305 1.62 7.51 -28.78
N ILE A 306 1.22 7.01 -27.60
CA ILE A 306 1.54 7.60 -26.30
C ILE A 306 2.78 6.94 -25.68
N ILE A 307 3.01 5.69 -26.05
CA ILE A 307 4.10 4.85 -25.54
C ILE A 307 4.99 4.51 -26.74
N ASP A 308 6.25 4.95 -26.66
CA ASP A 308 7.21 4.79 -27.76
C ASP A 308 8.35 3.83 -27.43
N ARG A 309 8.72 3.72 -26.15
CA ARG A 309 9.93 3.04 -25.74
C ARG A 309 9.64 1.73 -25.04
N LYS A 310 10.06 0.61 -25.63
CA LYS A 310 9.99 -0.71 -25.01
C LYS A 310 10.82 -0.73 -23.71
N GLY A 311 10.22 -1.22 -22.63
CA GLY A 311 10.86 -1.29 -21.30
C GLY A 311 10.77 0.03 -20.49
N SER A 312 10.21 1.09 -21.09
CA SER A 312 9.98 2.37 -20.41
C SER A 312 8.52 2.83 -20.49
N GLU A 313 7.60 1.92 -20.78
CA GLU A 313 6.19 2.20 -21.06
C GLU A 313 5.51 2.98 -19.93
N TYR A 314 5.85 2.66 -18.68
CA TYR A 314 5.29 3.36 -17.53
C TYR A 314 5.79 4.82 -17.45
N LEU A 315 7.04 5.05 -17.77
CA LEU A 315 7.62 6.40 -17.78
C LEU A 315 7.04 7.24 -18.90
N ASP A 316 6.89 6.67 -20.10
CA ASP A 316 6.26 7.33 -21.25
C ASP A 316 4.82 7.72 -20.93
N TYR A 317 4.02 6.78 -20.41
CA TYR A 317 2.68 7.06 -19.92
C TYR A 317 2.65 8.20 -18.88
N ARG A 318 3.55 8.19 -17.89
CA ARG A 318 3.59 9.23 -16.84
C ARG A 318 3.91 10.61 -17.40
N ASN A 319 4.85 10.69 -18.33
CA ASN A 319 5.21 11.93 -19.00
C ASN A 319 4.06 12.42 -19.87
N ALA A 320 3.46 11.55 -20.67
CA ALA A 320 2.30 11.87 -21.50
C ALA A 320 1.11 12.35 -20.64
N LEU A 321 0.81 11.68 -19.52
CA LEU A 321 -0.24 12.11 -18.59
C LEU A 321 -0.01 13.55 -18.08
N ARG A 322 1.22 13.87 -17.70
CA ARG A 322 1.58 15.22 -17.23
C ARG A 322 1.41 16.28 -18.33
N LEU A 323 1.87 15.98 -19.54
CA LEU A 323 1.76 16.88 -20.70
C LEU A 323 0.30 17.06 -21.14
N THR A 324 -0.43 15.95 -21.27
CA THR A 324 -1.86 15.98 -21.63
C THR A 324 -2.66 16.82 -20.62
N ASN A 325 -2.44 16.62 -19.30
CA ASN A 325 -3.13 17.43 -18.30
C ASN A 325 -2.77 18.93 -18.38
N LYS A 326 -1.53 19.27 -18.75
CA LYS A 326 -1.14 20.67 -19.00
C LYS A 326 -1.91 21.25 -20.19
N LYS A 327 -2.03 20.50 -21.30
CA LYS A 327 -2.78 20.92 -22.50
C LYS A 327 -4.29 21.00 -22.24
N LEU A 328 -4.85 20.02 -21.52
CA LEU A 328 -6.26 20.04 -21.14
C LEU A 328 -6.63 21.24 -20.27
N LYS A 329 -5.72 21.72 -19.44
CA LYS A 329 -5.95 22.96 -18.69
C LYS A 329 -6.15 24.15 -19.65
N THR A 330 -5.29 24.31 -20.64
CA THR A 330 -5.44 25.35 -21.69
C THR A 330 -6.73 25.17 -22.45
N ILE A 331 -7.03 23.96 -22.93
CA ILE A 331 -8.30 23.64 -23.63
C ILE A 331 -9.52 24.03 -22.79
N GLY A 332 -9.51 23.78 -21.49
CA GLY A 332 -10.62 24.15 -20.61
C GLY A 332 -10.76 25.68 -20.44
N GLU A 333 -9.64 26.40 -20.40
CA GLU A 333 -9.61 27.86 -20.35
C GLU A 333 -10.16 28.44 -21.66
N ASP A 334 -9.71 27.96 -22.81
CA ASP A 334 -10.14 28.40 -24.15
C ASP A 334 -11.62 28.06 -24.42
N ALA A 335 -12.10 26.94 -23.91
CA ALA A 335 -13.52 26.53 -24.02
C ALA A 335 -14.42 27.24 -22.98
N GLY A 336 -13.89 28.07 -22.10
CA GLY A 336 -14.66 28.76 -21.07
C GLY A 336 -15.24 27.84 -20.00
N CYS A 337 -14.56 26.71 -19.68
CA CYS A 337 -15.01 25.82 -18.63
C CYS A 337 -14.79 26.42 -17.24
N SER A 338 -15.75 26.23 -16.33
CA SER A 338 -15.71 26.76 -14.96
C SER A 338 -14.67 26.11 -14.06
N ILE A 339 -14.17 24.92 -14.43
CA ILE A 339 -13.17 24.18 -13.65
C ILE A 339 -11.96 23.81 -14.51
N LYS A 340 -10.83 23.59 -13.85
CA LYS A 340 -9.62 23.11 -14.54
C LYS A 340 -9.81 21.68 -15.06
N ILE A 341 -9.65 21.51 -16.37
CA ILE A 341 -9.81 20.23 -17.04
C ILE A 341 -8.55 19.37 -16.85
N SER A 342 -8.77 18.08 -16.70
CA SER A 342 -7.73 17.06 -16.66
C SER A 342 -8.28 15.74 -17.21
N THR A 343 -7.43 14.79 -17.53
CA THR A 343 -7.84 13.46 -18.02
C THR A 343 -8.84 12.75 -17.08
N TYR A 344 -8.84 13.08 -15.78
CA TYR A 344 -9.77 12.48 -14.83
C TYR A 344 -11.16 13.13 -14.84
N VAL A 345 -11.27 14.35 -15.34
CA VAL A 345 -12.56 15.06 -15.48
C VAL A 345 -13.49 14.33 -16.45
N SER A 346 -12.97 13.71 -17.52
CA SER A 346 -13.78 12.91 -18.47
C SER A 346 -14.59 11.83 -17.76
N ARG A 347 -13.98 11.14 -16.80
CA ARG A 347 -14.63 10.07 -16.04
C ARG A 347 -15.69 10.59 -15.07
N HIS A 348 -15.42 11.69 -14.38
CA HIS A 348 -16.40 12.35 -13.52
C HIS A 348 -17.59 12.86 -14.32
N SER A 349 -17.32 13.52 -15.46
CA SER A 349 -18.35 14.08 -16.31
C SER A 349 -19.24 13.00 -16.92
N TRP A 350 -18.66 11.90 -17.42
CA TRP A 350 -19.45 10.79 -17.93
C TRP A 350 -20.42 10.25 -16.86
N ALA A 351 -19.93 9.99 -15.63
CA ALA A 351 -20.75 9.46 -14.56
C ALA A 351 -21.87 10.44 -14.15
N THR A 352 -21.54 11.74 -14.00
CA THR A 352 -22.49 12.77 -13.60
C THR A 352 -23.54 13.02 -14.69
N ILE A 353 -23.13 13.10 -15.96
CA ILE A 353 -24.05 13.25 -17.09
C ILE A 353 -24.97 12.04 -17.23
N ALA A 354 -24.45 10.82 -17.08
CA ALA A 354 -25.26 9.61 -17.10
C ALA A 354 -26.33 9.63 -15.98
N LYS A 355 -25.96 10.03 -14.77
CA LYS A 355 -26.91 10.18 -13.64
C LYS A 355 -27.98 11.22 -13.96
N ARG A 356 -27.59 12.41 -14.47
CA ARG A 356 -28.52 13.48 -14.85
C ARG A 356 -29.45 13.07 -16.00
N SER A 357 -29.01 12.14 -16.85
CA SER A 357 -29.82 11.52 -17.90
C SER A 357 -30.74 10.39 -17.40
N GLY A 358 -30.89 10.20 -16.09
CA GLY A 358 -31.80 9.22 -15.48
C GLY A 358 -31.23 7.78 -15.41
N ILE A 359 -29.95 7.56 -15.73
CA ILE A 359 -29.36 6.21 -15.66
C ILE A 359 -29.16 5.82 -14.19
N PRO A 360 -29.67 4.64 -13.76
CA PRO A 360 -29.52 4.16 -12.38
C PRO A 360 -28.05 4.05 -11.94
N THR A 361 -27.77 4.40 -10.70
CA THR A 361 -26.40 4.36 -10.13
C THR A 361 -25.76 2.98 -10.24
N ALA A 362 -26.53 1.90 -10.12
CA ALA A 362 -26.03 0.53 -10.30
C ALA A 362 -25.46 0.31 -11.71
N VAL A 363 -26.16 0.78 -12.75
CA VAL A 363 -25.71 0.68 -14.15
C VAL A 363 -24.46 1.55 -14.40
N ILE A 364 -24.42 2.76 -13.81
CA ILE A 364 -23.24 3.62 -13.86
C ILE A 364 -22.07 2.94 -13.18
N SER A 365 -22.30 2.34 -12.01
CA SER A 365 -21.29 1.61 -11.23
C SER A 365 -20.67 0.47 -12.03
N GLU A 366 -21.50 -0.34 -12.66
CA GLU A 366 -21.07 -1.42 -13.54
C GLU A 366 -20.30 -0.86 -14.75
N GLY A 367 -20.86 0.15 -15.42
CA GLY A 367 -20.23 0.82 -16.57
C GLY A 367 -18.86 1.44 -16.27
N MET A 368 -18.63 1.85 -15.02
CA MET A 368 -17.33 2.35 -14.52
C MET A 368 -16.43 1.25 -13.97
N GLY A 369 -16.94 0.04 -13.76
CA GLY A 369 -16.22 -1.05 -13.13
C GLY A 369 -15.89 -0.79 -11.66
N HIS A 370 -16.86 -0.41 -10.90
CA HIS A 370 -16.73 -0.28 -9.46
C HIS A 370 -17.32 -1.52 -8.76
N ASN A 371 -16.62 -2.02 -7.75
CA ASN A 371 -17.09 -3.18 -6.96
C ASN A 371 -18.23 -2.80 -5.99
N SER A 372 -18.54 -1.52 -5.83
CA SER A 372 -19.65 -1.05 -5.01
C SER A 372 -20.17 0.31 -5.50
N GLU A 373 -21.48 0.53 -5.38
CA GLU A 373 -22.12 1.81 -5.68
C GLU A 373 -21.60 2.94 -4.79
N LYS A 374 -21.19 2.66 -3.56
CA LYS A 374 -20.57 3.64 -2.66
C LYS A 374 -19.33 4.29 -3.31
N THR A 375 -18.55 3.52 -4.09
CA THR A 375 -17.42 4.07 -4.84
C THR A 375 -17.91 5.00 -5.95
N THR A 376 -19.04 4.67 -6.59
CA THR A 376 -19.63 5.47 -7.67
C THR A 376 -20.13 6.81 -7.13
N GLN A 377 -20.71 6.84 -5.93
CA GLN A 377 -21.19 8.08 -5.30
C GLN A 377 -20.10 9.14 -5.14
N ILE A 378 -18.82 8.73 -5.05
CA ILE A 378 -17.69 9.67 -5.01
C ILE A 378 -17.57 10.47 -6.31
N TYR A 379 -17.99 9.90 -7.44
CA TYR A 379 -17.92 10.51 -8.77
C TYR A 379 -19.16 11.34 -9.10
N LEU A 380 -20.29 11.00 -8.48
CA LEU A 380 -21.56 11.66 -8.76
C LEU A 380 -21.64 13.00 -8.03
N ASP A 381 -22.16 14.02 -8.72
CA ASP A 381 -22.47 15.30 -8.11
C ASP A 381 -23.70 15.19 -7.18
N SER A 382 -23.82 16.09 -6.22
CA SER A 382 -25.08 16.30 -5.51
C SER A 382 -26.15 16.74 -6.51
N PHE A 383 -27.42 16.49 -6.18
CA PHE A 383 -28.51 17.08 -6.95
C PHE A 383 -28.40 18.61 -6.94
N GLU A 384 -28.73 19.27 -8.06
CA GLU A 384 -28.88 20.71 -8.09
C GLU A 384 -30.04 21.12 -7.15
N ASN A 385 -29.93 22.28 -6.52
CA ASN A 385 -30.95 22.77 -5.59
C ASN A 385 -32.34 22.90 -6.23
N GLU A 386 -32.42 22.97 -7.57
CA GLU A 386 -33.68 22.99 -8.33
C GLU A 386 -34.42 21.64 -8.38
N VAL A 387 -33.77 20.55 -7.95
CA VAL A 387 -34.34 19.18 -7.96
C VAL A 387 -34.75 18.74 -6.56
N ILE A 388 -34.37 19.49 -5.53
CA ILE A 388 -34.72 19.28 -4.14
C ILE A 388 -35.80 20.30 -3.74
#